data_83bbe2a5ad1d83f972f1afd50ccac100
#
_entry.id   83bbe2a5ad1d83f972f1afd50ccac100
#
_cell.length_a   1.000
_cell.length_b   1.000
_cell.length_c   1.000
_cell.angle_alpha   90.00
_cell.angle_beta   90.00
_cell.angle_gamma   90.00
#
_symmetry.space_group_name_H-M   'P 1'
#
loop_
_entity.id
_entity.type
_entity.pdbx_description
1 polymer ?
#
loop_
_entity_poly.entity_id
_entity_poly.type
_entity_poly.pdbx_seq_one_letter_code
_entity_poly.pdbx_strand_id
1 'polypeptide(L)'
;MNINELIRHLMPTGTDAFAMPRAKSTNSPPTSESWDCPNWPVDLFAVTAALIDRSGCYTEASPDRRKLDAHGRYLKKVGKAAKVWNDDPGTPPRLVLSLWRNLTKKHGDVEVEQVCGTPDVIEILLALFAVADETCAGMGWDVSQSEAPSRFFAAIAMGCMADKSFATELMHYLPTSFCVAIPPDRAVVLPKSLTPSVGCTIRSLSHHLALLPSRTVIAPEWIWSTTERATADRPDPKLPYDVRLLLVPFPFTVDGNCFQLSSPRTPFGDGHKMAAYFRLEQLWLKHGGKRLTGEQVASDLIIPLVQQAYIHTGQMPDGIVLPECALTSEIAKELVETLKANDIKIEFLITGVLDVDPDTKATYNRAQTFVLRKGEGAVKREQNKHHRWRLDRRQAEGYALDFDNDYENDQWWEDIDVGNRQLPFFGLRKDMSVTTLICEDLARADPAMSVIRAVGPNLVIALLMDGPQLETRWPGRYATVLADDPGSAVLSFTCSAMVDRSNWRQARPARTIGLIRDANGRTQEVPLPQDSLGVLLTLESVKKHQTTLDNRSDNEVSRQLKLRHMLPLFLDEKPAWI
;
A
#
# COMPACT_ATOMS: atom_id res chain seq x y z
N MET A 1 -4.53 32.24 6.41
CA MET A 1 -4.58 31.87 4.97
C MET A 1 -6.03 31.72 4.58
N ASN A 2 -6.48 32.57 3.64
CA ASN A 2 -7.85 32.50 3.17
C ASN A 2 -8.06 31.40 2.09
N ILE A 3 -9.32 31.16 1.72
CA ILE A 3 -9.69 30.12 0.76
C ILE A 3 -8.98 30.31 -0.59
N ASN A 4 -8.98 31.53 -1.15
CA ASN A 4 -8.35 31.80 -2.43
C ASN A 4 -6.82 31.65 -2.38
N GLU A 5 -6.19 32.01 -1.28
CA GLU A 5 -4.75 31.80 -1.07
C GLU A 5 -4.40 30.32 -1.03
N LEU A 6 -5.21 29.50 -0.36
CA LEU A 6 -4.98 28.05 -0.33
C LEU A 6 -5.16 27.41 -1.71
N ILE A 7 -6.18 27.81 -2.48
CA ILE A 7 -6.38 27.35 -3.86
C ILE A 7 -5.15 27.67 -4.72
N ARG A 8 -4.65 28.89 -4.66
CA ARG A 8 -3.44 29.29 -5.41
C ARG A 8 -2.19 28.56 -4.94
N HIS A 9 -2.10 28.29 -3.64
CA HIS A 9 -0.99 27.49 -3.09
C HIS A 9 -1.01 26.07 -3.63
N LEU A 10 -2.17 25.42 -3.69
CA LEU A 10 -2.30 24.05 -4.19
C LEU A 10 -2.11 23.97 -5.70
N MET A 11 -2.61 24.94 -6.46
CA MET A 11 -2.59 24.97 -7.93
C MET A 11 -1.79 26.17 -8.45
N PRO A 12 -0.46 26.19 -8.32
CA PRO A 12 0.35 27.37 -8.65
C PRO A 12 0.35 27.74 -10.15
N THR A 13 0.03 26.78 -11.02
CA THR A 13 -0.01 26.96 -12.48
C THR A 13 -1.41 27.18 -13.05
N GLY A 14 -2.43 27.21 -12.19
CA GLY A 14 -3.84 27.34 -12.59
C GLY A 14 -4.61 26.02 -12.45
N THR A 15 -5.89 26.07 -12.81
CA THR A 15 -6.86 25.00 -12.57
C THR A 15 -7.18 24.14 -13.79
N ASP A 16 -6.63 24.48 -14.96
CA ASP A 16 -6.84 23.71 -16.18
C ASP A 16 -5.84 22.57 -16.30
N ALA A 17 -6.31 21.36 -16.01
CA ALA A 17 -5.52 20.14 -16.08
C ALA A 17 -5.05 19.78 -17.50
N PHE A 18 -5.74 20.29 -18.53
CA PHE A 18 -5.50 19.95 -19.93
C PHE A 18 -4.91 21.12 -20.73
N ALA A 19 -4.56 22.22 -20.05
CA ALA A 19 -3.85 23.31 -20.69
C ALA A 19 -2.53 22.81 -21.27
N MET A 20 -2.37 22.94 -22.61
CA MET A 20 -1.07 22.68 -23.25
C MET A 20 0.02 23.42 -22.51
N PRO A 21 1.18 22.81 -22.20
CA PRO A 21 2.31 23.51 -21.65
C PRO A 21 2.62 24.70 -22.55
N ARG A 22 2.29 25.91 -22.11
CA ARG A 22 2.68 27.12 -22.84
C ARG A 22 4.20 27.08 -22.92
N ALA A 23 4.71 27.11 -24.16
CA ALA A 23 6.14 27.20 -24.39
C ALA A 23 6.76 28.20 -23.41
N LYS A 24 7.90 27.84 -22.81
CA LYS A 24 8.60 28.55 -21.72
C LYS A 24 9.00 29.98 -22.07
N SER A 25 8.08 30.83 -22.44
CA SER A 25 8.41 32.17 -22.96
C SER A 25 7.67 33.35 -22.32
N THR A 26 6.93 33.16 -21.23
CA THR A 26 6.43 34.35 -20.50
C THR A 26 6.53 34.14 -19.00
N ASN A 27 7.41 34.94 -18.36
CA ASN A 27 7.42 35.18 -16.90
C ASN A 27 6.18 35.97 -16.43
N SER A 28 5.05 35.89 -17.13
CA SER A 28 3.83 36.57 -16.75
C SER A 28 3.11 35.73 -15.69
N PRO A 29 2.74 36.32 -14.54
CA PRO A 29 1.92 35.65 -13.56
C PRO A 29 0.61 35.18 -14.21
N PRO A 30 0.03 34.06 -13.75
CA PRO A 30 -1.24 33.55 -14.25
C PRO A 30 -2.32 34.63 -14.18
N THR A 31 -3.13 34.77 -15.24
CA THR A 31 -4.24 35.74 -15.27
C THR A 31 -5.34 35.32 -14.28
N SER A 32 -6.25 36.24 -13.93
CA SER A 32 -7.37 35.95 -13.02
C SER A 32 -8.28 34.79 -13.49
N GLU A 33 -8.27 34.49 -14.79
CA GLU A 33 -8.99 33.38 -15.41
C GLU A 33 -8.35 32.02 -15.13
N SER A 34 -7.08 32.00 -14.70
CA SER A 34 -6.32 30.76 -14.45
C SER A 34 -6.83 29.96 -13.24
N TRP A 35 -7.66 30.53 -12.39
CA TRP A 35 -8.27 29.88 -11.21
C TRP A 35 -9.77 29.72 -11.32
N ASP A 36 -10.27 29.53 -12.53
CA ASP A 36 -11.62 29.06 -12.74
C ASP A 36 -11.80 27.65 -12.14
N CYS A 37 -13.00 27.10 -12.21
CA CYS A 37 -13.27 25.78 -11.63
C CYS A 37 -12.35 24.72 -12.24
N PRO A 38 -11.67 23.90 -11.42
CA PRO A 38 -10.90 22.78 -11.94
C PRO A 38 -11.73 21.90 -12.87
N ASN A 39 -11.22 21.63 -14.05
CA ASN A 39 -11.89 20.76 -15.03
C ASN A 39 -11.61 19.26 -14.80
N TRP A 40 -10.64 18.92 -13.97
CA TRP A 40 -10.33 17.58 -13.55
C TRP A 40 -10.91 17.29 -12.15
N PRO A 41 -11.78 16.26 -11.99
CA PRO A 41 -12.48 16.05 -10.72
C PRO A 41 -11.56 15.69 -9.55
N VAL A 42 -10.42 15.03 -9.81
CA VAL A 42 -9.46 14.72 -8.75
C VAL A 42 -8.79 15.99 -8.19
N ASP A 43 -8.49 16.96 -9.05
CA ASP A 43 -7.95 18.26 -8.60
C ASP A 43 -8.97 19.03 -7.76
N LEU A 44 -10.26 19.00 -8.16
CA LEU A 44 -11.33 19.58 -7.33
C LEU A 44 -11.46 18.87 -5.99
N PHE A 45 -11.41 17.52 -5.99
CA PHE A 45 -11.39 16.73 -4.77
C PHE A 45 -10.23 17.15 -3.86
N ALA A 46 -9.02 17.24 -4.39
CA ALA A 46 -7.84 17.59 -3.62
C ALA A 46 -7.96 18.96 -2.94
N VAL A 47 -8.43 19.96 -3.70
CA VAL A 47 -8.64 21.33 -3.15
C VAL A 47 -9.70 21.33 -2.06
N THR A 48 -10.86 20.75 -2.33
CA THR A 48 -11.96 20.73 -1.36
C THR A 48 -11.63 19.87 -0.14
N ALA A 49 -10.98 18.72 -0.34
CA ALA A 49 -10.50 17.89 0.74
C ALA A 49 -9.48 18.61 1.63
N ALA A 50 -8.53 19.34 1.03
CA ALA A 50 -7.55 20.10 1.80
C ALA A 50 -8.18 21.26 2.59
N LEU A 51 -9.20 21.94 2.03
CA LEU A 51 -9.95 22.97 2.73
C LEU A 51 -10.76 22.36 3.91
N ILE A 52 -11.43 21.25 3.67
CA ILE A 52 -12.24 20.55 4.68
C ILE A 52 -11.35 20.01 5.80
N ASP A 53 -10.21 19.38 5.45
CA ASP A 53 -9.29 18.79 6.42
C ASP A 53 -8.66 19.87 7.32
N ARG A 54 -8.15 20.96 6.71
CA ARG A 54 -7.53 22.06 7.46
C ARG A 54 -8.50 22.85 8.32
N SER A 55 -9.75 23.01 7.90
CA SER A 55 -10.78 23.69 8.69
C SER A 55 -11.44 22.77 9.72
N GLY A 56 -11.36 21.45 9.55
CA GLY A 56 -12.06 20.47 10.38
C GLY A 56 -13.56 20.38 10.09
N CYS A 57 -14.09 21.03 9.05
CA CYS A 57 -15.52 21.13 8.79
C CYS A 57 -16.17 19.80 8.35
N TYR A 58 -15.41 18.72 8.18
CA TYR A 58 -15.97 17.36 8.05
C TYR A 58 -16.82 16.97 9.26
N THR A 59 -16.63 17.59 10.42
CA THR A 59 -17.46 17.36 11.61
C THR A 59 -18.93 17.79 11.41
N GLU A 60 -19.16 18.71 10.49
CA GLU A 60 -20.48 19.25 10.15
C GLU A 60 -21.18 18.47 9.02
N ALA A 61 -20.53 17.41 8.50
CA ALA A 61 -21.07 16.65 7.36
C ALA A 61 -22.31 15.81 7.70
N SER A 62 -22.52 15.48 8.97
CA SER A 62 -23.65 14.64 9.39
C SER A 62 -25.00 15.29 9.09
N PRO A 63 -25.92 14.58 8.41
CA PRO A 63 -27.20 15.14 8.04
C PRO A 63 -28.07 15.45 9.28
N ASP A 64 -28.73 16.59 9.25
CA ASP A 64 -29.76 16.92 10.28
C ASP A 64 -30.94 15.93 10.17
N ARG A 65 -31.10 15.09 11.17
CA ARG A 65 -32.16 14.06 11.23
C ARG A 65 -33.55 14.63 11.14
N ARG A 66 -33.73 15.93 11.40
CA ARG A 66 -35.01 16.65 11.28
C ARG A 66 -35.31 17.11 9.85
N LYS A 67 -34.30 17.03 8.92
CA LYS A 67 -34.40 17.52 7.56
C LYS A 67 -34.02 16.42 6.52
N LEU A 68 -34.45 15.19 6.76
CA LEU A 68 -34.08 14.04 5.90
C LEU A 68 -34.49 14.22 4.43
N ASP A 69 -35.64 14.86 4.16
CA ASP A 69 -36.06 15.16 2.78
C ASP A 69 -35.12 16.14 2.07
N ALA A 70 -34.61 17.13 2.79
CA ALA A 70 -33.62 18.06 2.23
C ALA A 70 -32.31 17.33 1.92
N HIS A 71 -31.91 16.45 2.84
CA HIS A 71 -30.70 15.61 2.64
C HIS A 71 -30.88 14.64 1.48
N GLY A 72 -32.04 13.99 1.34
CA GLY A 72 -32.35 13.15 0.18
C GLY A 72 -32.28 13.90 -1.16
N ARG A 73 -32.72 15.18 -1.18
CA ARG A 73 -32.55 16.04 -2.37
C ARG A 73 -31.07 16.39 -2.64
N TYR A 74 -30.30 16.62 -1.58
CA TYR A 74 -28.85 16.82 -1.68
C TYR A 74 -28.17 15.62 -2.32
N LEU A 75 -28.38 14.39 -1.81
CA LEU A 75 -27.79 13.16 -2.36
C LEU A 75 -28.16 12.96 -3.84
N LYS A 76 -29.43 13.23 -4.23
CA LYS A 76 -29.86 13.15 -5.64
C LYS A 76 -29.14 14.18 -6.53
N LYS A 77 -28.90 15.40 -6.02
CA LYS A 77 -28.16 16.44 -6.77
C LYS A 77 -26.70 16.03 -6.97
N VAL A 78 -26.05 15.52 -5.90
CA VAL A 78 -24.67 15.01 -5.96
C VAL A 78 -24.57 13.89 -7.00
N GLY A 79 -25.36 12.83 -6.88
CA GLY A 79 -25.31 11.70 -7.80
C GLY A 79 -25.58 12.08 -9.26
N LYS A 80 -26.54 13.01 -9.51
CA LYS A 80 -26.79 13.50 -10.87
C LYS A 80 -25.61 14.28 -11.43
N ALA A 81 -25.01 15.16 -10.64
CA ALA A 81 -23.86 15.96 -11.08
C ALA A 81 -22.62 15.07 -11.33
N ALA A 82 -22.37 14.12 -10.41
CA ALA A 82 -21.29 13.16 -10.57
C ALA A 82 -21.41 12.33 -11.85
N LYS A 83 -22.62 11.83 -12.14
CA LYS A 83 -22.87 11.09 -13.38
C LYS A 83 -22.61 11.93 -14.64
N VAL A 84 -23.10 13.17 -14.67
CA VAL A 84 -22.87 14.09 -15.81
C VAL A 84 -21.39 14.34 -16.01
N TRP A 85 -20.63 14.51 -14.93
CA TRP A 85 -19.19 14.74 -15.05
C TRP A 85 -18.42 13.47 -15.41
N ASN A 86 -18.87 12.30 -14.94
CA ASN A 86 -18.29 11.02 -15.35
C ASN A 86 -18.49 10.75 -16.85
N ASP A 87 -19.65 11.15 -17.39
CA ASP A 87 -19.95 11.00 -18.83
C ASP A 87 -19.10 11.95 -19.70
N ASP A 88 -18.66 13.11 -19.18
CA ASP A 88 -17.76 14.07 -19.83
C ASP A 88 -16.73 14.63 -18.85
N PRO A 89 -15.62 13.92 -18.59
CA PRO A 89 -14.65 14.24 -17.55
C PRO A 89 -13.93 15.59 -17.68
N GLY A 90 -13.87 16.15 -18.86
CA GLY A 90 -13.22 17.44 -19.13
C GLY A 90 -14.10 18.65 -18.86
N THR A 91 -15.42 18.46 -18.62
CA THR A 91 -16.40 19.55 -18.54
C THR A 91 -17.14 19.52 -17.21
N PRO A 92 -16.78 20.38 -16.21
CA PRO A 92 -17.47 20.44 -14.95
C PRO A 92 -18.97 20.75 -15.12
N PRO A 93 -19.87 20.04 -14.38
CA PRO A 93 -21.30 20.29 -14.45
C PRO A 93 -21.66 21.71 -13.98
N ARG A 94 -22.80 22.24 -14.46
CA ARG A 94 -23.30 23.57 -14.08
C ARG A 94 -23.40 23.76 -12.56
N LEU A 95 -23.77 22.73 -11.83
CA LEU A 95 -23.81 22.77 -10.35
C LEU A 95 -22.44 23.07 -9.78
N VAL A 96 -21.42 22.34 -10.22
CA VAL A 96 -20.03 22.50 -9.75
C VAL A 96 -19.51 23.91 -10.09
N LEU A 97 -19.72 24.37 -11.32
CA LEU A 97 -19.34 25.74 -11.74
C LEU A 97 -20.00 26.82 -10.88
N SER A 98 -21.28 26.67 -10.55
CA SER A 98 -22.01 27.63 -9.71
C SER A 98 -21.49 27.63 -8.27
N LEU A 99 -21.28 26.44 -7.67
CA LEU A 99 -20.75 26.31 -6.31
C LEU A 99 -19.32 26.85 -6.21
N TRP A 100 -18.46 26.53 -7.18
CA TRP A 100 -17.09 27.03 -7.24
C TRP A 100 -17.05 28.56 -7.34
N ARG A 101 -17.88 29.15 -8.20
CA ARG A 101 -17.97 30.61 -8.32
C ARG A 101 -18.43 31.25 -7.00
N ASN A 102 -19.41 30.66 -6.31
CA ASN A 102 -19.83 31.15 -5.00
C ASN A 102 -18.70 31.04 -3.99
N LEU A 103 -17.98 29.90 -3.94
CA LEU A 103 -16.83 29.71 -3.05
C LEU A 103 -15.75 30.79 -3.27
N THR A 104 -15.32 30.97 -4.51
CA THR A 104 -14.14 31.80 -4.82
C THR A 104 -14.47 33.30 -4.90
N LYS A 105 -15.66 33.68 -5.41
CA LYS A 105 -16.02 35.10 -5.62
C LYS A 105 -16.72 35.73 -4.42
N LYS A 106 -17.54 34.94 -3.68
CA LYS A 106 -18.30 35.43 -2.54
C LYS A 106 -17.62 35.19 -1.19
N HIS A 107 -16.91 34.06 -1.09
CA HIS A 107 -16.33 33.59 0.18
C HIS A 107 -14.81 33.38 0.10
N GLY A 108 -14.17 33.76 -0.98
CA GLY A 108 -12.73 33.53 -1.21
C GLY A 108 -11.80 34.15 -0.18
N ASP A 109 -12.23 35.23 0.47
CA ASP A 109 -11.48 35.96 1.50
C ASP A 109 -11.74 35.41 2.92
N VAL A 110 -12.61 34.40 3.09
CA VAL A 110 -12.83 33.73 4.39
C VAL A 110 -11.58 32.98 4.79
N GLU A 111 -11.10 33.23 6.01
CA GLU A 111 -9.97 32.48 6.56
C GLU A 111 -10.34 31.00 6.75
N VAL A 112 -9.43 30.08 6.40
CA VAL A 112 -9.69 28.63 6.47
C VAL A 112 -10.10 28.21 7.89
N GLU A 113 -9.51 28.81 8.91
CA GLU A 113 -9.83 28.55 10.31
C GLU A 113 -11.24 29.00 10.71
N GLN A 114 -11.86 29.90 9.94
CA GLN A 114 -13.21 30.44 10.18
C GLN A 114 -14.30 29.70 9.41
N VAL A 115 -13.94 28.75 8.56
CA VAL A 115 -14.88 27.99 7.72
C VAL A 115 -15.96 27.29 8.57
N CYS A 116 -15.60 26.67 9.70
CA CYS A 116 -16.58 26.04 10.59
C CYS A 116 -17.62 27.00 11.16
N GLY A 117 -17.35 28.30 11.22
CA GLY A 117 -18.30 29.34 11.61
C GLY A 117 -19.17 29.88 10.46
N THR A 118 -19.02 29.36 9.23
CA THR A 118 -19.66 29.88 8.02
C THR A 118 -20.47 28.78 7.32
N PRO A 119 -21.75 28.55 7.72
CA PRO A 119 -22.57 27.45 7.21
C PRO A 119 -22.67 27.38 5.68
N ASP A 120 -22.83 28.53 5.01
CA ASP A 120 -22.89 28.60 3.54
C ASP A 120 -21.61 28.03 2.89
N VAL A 121 -20.43 28.29 3.47
CA VAL A 121 -19.15 27.77 2.96
C VAL A 121 -19.06 26.26 3.19
N ILE A 122 -19.48 25.78 4.35
CA ILE A 122 -19.50 24.36 4.68
C ILE A 122 -20.35 23.59 3.65
N GLU A 123 -21.59 24.03 3.41
CA GLU A 123 -22.49 23.40 2.44
C GLU A 123 -21.89 23.36 1.03
N ILE A 124 -21.24 24.45 0.60
CA ILE A 124 -20.57 24.53 -0.70
C ILE A 124 -19.41 23.54 -0.77
N LEU A 125 -18.53 23.52 0.23
CA LEU A 125 -17.36 22.64 0.26
C LEU A 125 -17.75 21.16 0.28
N LEU A 126 -18.70 20.78 1.14
CA LEU A 126 -19.19 19.40 1.22
C LEU A 126 -19.84 18.95 -0.09
N ALA A 127 -20.59 19.83 -0.77
CA ALA A 127 -21.22 19.49 -2.04
C ALA A 127 -20.19 19.34 -3.17
N LEU A 128 -19.21 20.25 -3.27
CA LEU A 128 -18.13 20.15 -4.27
C LEU A 128 -17.30 18.88 -4.05
N PHE A 129 -16.91 18.62 -2.81
CA PHE A 129 -16.18 17.43 -2.41
C PHE A 129 -16.94 16.14 -2.79
N ALA A 130 -18.21 16.04 -2.40
CA ALA A 130 -19.03 14.87 -2.66
C ALA A 130 -19.22 14.61 -4.16
N VAL A 131 -19.44 15.65 -4.98
CA VAL A 131 -19.56 15.50 -6.44
C VAL A 131 -18.22 15.03 -7.03
N ALA A 132 -17.10 15.62 -6.62
CA ALA A 132 -15.79 15.25 -7.13
C ALA A 132 -15.43 13.79 -6.78
N ASP A 133 -15.68 13.37 -5.54
CA ASP A 133 -15.43 12.02 -5.04
C ASP A 133 -16.28 10.98 -5.80
N GLU A 134 -17.61 11.19 -5.89
CA GLU A 134 -18.53 10.28 -6.61
C GLU A 134 -18.26 10.22 -8.13
N THR A 135 -17.77 11.31 -8.72
CA THR A 135 -17.36 11.32 -10.11
C THR A 135 -16.22 10.34 -10.39
N CYS A 136 -15.36 10.14 -9.39
CA CYS A 136 -14.18 9.27 -9.47
C CYS A 136 -14.45 7.80 -9.08
N ALA A 137 -15.72 7.40 -8.99
CA ALA A 137 -16.08 6.02 -8.67
C ALA A 137 -15.41 5.02 -9.63
N GLY A 138 -14.74 4.01 -9.08
CA GLY A 138 -14.01 2.98 -9.84
C GLY A 138 -12.63 3.43 -10.36
N MET A 139 -12.24 4.68 -10.18
CA MET A 139 -10.92 5.15 -10.60
C MET A 139 -9.82 4.40 -9.85
N GLY A 140 -8.86 3.86 -10.59
CA GLY A 140 -7.76 3.07 -10.04
C GLY A 140 -8.01 1.57 -9.93
N TRP A 141 -9.25 1.11 -10.19
CA TRP A 141 -9.63 -0.30 -9.99
C TRP A 141 -9.92 -1.05 -11.28
N ASP A 142 -10.32 -0.37 -12.32
CA ASP A 142 -10.78 -0.99 -13.55
C ASP A 142 -9.94 -0.55 -14.75
N VAL A 143 -9.41 -1.53 -15.48
CA VAL A 143 -8.70 -1.38 -16.75
C VAL A 143 -9.46 -2.11 -17.88
N SER A 144 -10.60 -2.73 -17.57
CA SER A 144 -11.35 -3.49 -18.58
C SER A 144 -11.88 -2.56 -19.66
N GLN A 145 -11.65 -2.97 -20.90
CA GLN A 145 -11.99 -2.19 -22.11
C GLN A 145 -13.49 -2.08 -22.38
N SER A 146 -14.36 -2.58 -21.52
CA SER A 146 -15.71 -2.86 -21.92
C SER A 146 -16.78 -1.84 -21.55
N GLU A 147 -16.61 -0.98 -20.53
CA GLU A 147 -17.61 0.07 -20.23
C GLU A 147 -17.05 1.26 -19.44
N ALA A 148 -17.48 2.46 -19.79
CA ALA A 148 -17.36 3.77 -19.12
C ALA A 148 -16.14 4.19 -18.28
N PRO A 149 -15.48 3.40 -17.44
CA PRO A 149 -14.21 3.80 -16.76
C PRO A 149 -13.11 4.14 -17.75
N SER A 150 -13.19 3.58 -18.94
CA SER A 150 -12.28 3.86 -20.05
C SER A 150 -12.26 5.34 -20.49
N ARG A 151 -13.29 6.13 -20.20
CA ARG A 151 -13.33 7.55 -20.58
C ARG A 151 -12.44 8.40 -19.67
N PHE A 152 -12.44 8.14 -18.36
CA PHE A 152 -11.48 8.76 -17.45
C PHE A 152 -10.05 8.40 -17.81
N PHE A 153 -9.84 7.14 -18.16
CA PHE A 153 -8.53 6.66 -18.59
C PHE A 153 -8.09 7.28 -19.91
N ALA A 154 -9.01 7.34 -20.88
CA ALA A 154 -8.75 8.00 -22.16
C ALA A 154 -8.45 9.49 -21.96
N ALA A 155 -9.10 10.17 -21.01
CA ALA A 155 -8.82 11.57 -20.69
C ALA A 155 -7.44 11.75 -20.03
N ILE A 156 -7.07 10.89 -19.08
CA ILE A 156 -5.71 10.87 -18.51
C ILE A 156 -4.70 10.53 -19.62
N ALA A 157 -4.95 9.49 -20.42
CA ALA A 157 -4.07 9.09 -21.50
C ALA A 157 -3.92 10.18 -22.56
N MET A 158 -5.00 10.88 -22.94
CA MET A 158 -4.94 12.00 -23.89
C MET A 158 -4.24 13.22 -23.30
N GLY A 159 -4.44 13.54 -22.03
CA GLY A 159 -3.72 14.61 -21.34
C GLY A 159 -2.21 14.30 -21.24
N CYS A 160 -1.85 13.02 -21.12
CA CYS A 160 -0.47 12.54 -21.04
C CYS A 160 0.14 12.18 -22.40
N MET A 161 -0.66 11.96 -23.47
CA MET A 161 -0.18 11.73 -24.83
C MET A 161 0.52 12.95 -25.46
N ALA A 162 0.37 14.13 -24.88
CA ALA A 162 1.19 15.29 -25.22
C ALA A 162 2.68 15.06 -24.88
N ASP A 163 2.99 14.13 -24.00
CA ASP A 163 4.34 13.71 -23.66
C ASP A 163 4.54 12.22 -24.00
N LYS A 164 5.12 11.96 -25.18
CA LYS A 164 5.26 10.60 -25.77
C LYS A 164 6.02 9.60 -24.90
N SER A 165 6.78 10.06 -23.88
CA SER A 165 7.48 9.19 -22.96
C SER A 165 6.58 8.55 -21.90
N PHE A 166 5.44 9.15 -21.61
CA PHE A 166 4.49 8.70 -20.59
C PHE A 166 3.47 7.67 -21.07
N ALA A 167 3.13 7.67 -22.36
CA ALA A 167 1.99 6.92 -22.91
C ALA A 167 2.12 5.39 -22.77
N THR A 168 3.33 4.84 -22.85
CA THR A 168 3.58 3.40 -22.69
C THR A 168 3.67 2.96 -21.26
N GLU A 169 4.11 3.84 -20.35
CA GLU A 169 4.20 3.52 -18.93
C GLU A 169 2.87 3.71 -18.19
N LEU A 170 2.02 4.62 -18.64
CA LEU A 170 0.73 4.92 -18.00
C LEU A 170 -0.30 3.80 -18.10
N MET A 171 -0.23 2.96 -19.12
CA MET A 171 -1.09 1.78 -19.20
C MET A 171 -0.77 0.75 -18.09
N HIS A 172 0.38 0.88 -17.44
CA HIS A 172 0.87 -0.05 -16.44
C HIS A 172 1.06 0.57 -15.05
N TYR A 173 1.09 1.91 -14.95
CA TYR A 173 1.33 2.61 -13.70
C TYR A 173 0.40 3.80 -13.55
N LEU A 174 -0.26 3.88 -12.42
CA LEU A 174 -0.80 5.14 -11.99
C LEU A 174 0.31 5.95 -11.33
N PRO A 175 0.30 7.28 -11.54
CA PRO A 175 1.29 8.16 -10.94
C PRO A 175 1.23 8.11 -9.41
N THR A 176 2.20 8.71 -8.78
CA THR A 176 2.21 8.91 -7.32
C THR A 176 1.08 9.81 -6.83
N SER A 177 0.38 10.49 -7.74
CA SER A 177 -0.86 11.23 -7.49
C SER A 177 -1.74 11.21 -8.74
N PHE A 178 -3.05 11.14 -8.55
CA PHE A 178 -4.06 11.25 -9.62
C PHE A 178 -4.40 12.70 -9.96
N CYS A 179 -3.87 13.66 -9.19
CA CYS A 179 -3.94 15.07 -9.53
C CYS A 179 -3.14 15.36 -10.80
N VAL A 180 -3.65 16.28 -11.62
CA VAL A 180 -2.98 16.74 -12.84
C VAL A 180 -2.48 18.18 -12.67
N ALA A 181 -3.32 19.10 -12.14
CA ALA A 181 -2.95 20.49 -11.92
C ALA A 181 -2.27 20.74 -10.57
N ILE A 182 -2.37 19.79 -9.63
CA ILE A 182 -1.76 19.92 -8.30
C ILE A 182 -0.46 19.11 -8.23
N PRO A 183 0.69 19.77 -8.02
CA PRO A 183 1.97 19.09 -7.86
C PRO A 183 1.99 18.16 -6.62
N PRO A 184 2.68 16.99 -6.67
CA PRO A 184 2.73 16.05 -5.55
C PRO A 184 3.38 16.57 -4.28
N ASP A 185 4.19 17.64 -4.36
CA ASP A 185 4.76 18.34 -3.21
C ASP A 185 3.74 19.22 -2.47
N ARG A 186 2.55 19.44 -3.04
CA ARG A 186 1.46 20.22 -2.46
C ARG A 186 0.37 19.33 -1.88
N ALA A 187 -0.14 18.39 -2.68
CA ALA A 187 -1.08 17.37 -2.24
C ALA A 187 -0.98 16.13 -3.12
N VAL A 188 -1.28 14.99 -2.54
CA VAL A 188 -1.33 13.70 -3.23
C VAL A 188 -2.72 13.12 -3.08
N VAL A 189 -3.29 12.64 -4.18
CA VAL A 189 -4.56 11.91 -4.18
C VAL A 189 -4.36 10.56 -4.84
N LEU A 190 -4.74 9.51 -4.12
CA LEU A 190 -4.77 8.13 -4.62
C LEU A 190 -6.18 7.55 -4.50
N PRO A 191 -6.47 6.42 -5.16
CA PRO A 191 -7.67 5.66 -4.90
C PRO A 191 -7.76 5.26 -3.43
N LYS A 192 -8.96 5.32 -2.87
CA LYS A 192 -9.26 4.81 -1.55
C LYS A 192 -9.76 3.37 -1.67
N SER A 193 -9.15 2.46 -0.92
CA SER A 193 -9.69 1.10 -0.82
C SER A 193 -10.97 1.09 -0.01
N LEU A 194 -11.92 0.26 -0.44
CA LEU A 194 -13.23 0.21 0.21
C LEU A 194 -13.20 -0.73 1.43
N THR A 195 -12.49 -0.27 2.46
CA THR A 195 -12.55 -0.81 3.82
C THR A 195 -13.50 0.02 4.68
N PRO A 196 -14.11 -0.58 5.71
CA PRO A 196 -14.93 0.18 6.65
C PRO A 196 -14.17 1.35 7.25
N SER A 197 -14.77 2.53 7.23
CA SER A 197 -14.19 3.73 7.84
C SER A 197 -14.51 3.81 9.33
N VAL A 198 -13.55 4.29 10.12
CA VAL A 198 -13.66 4.47 11.55
C VAL A 198 -13.45 5.94 11.90
N GLY A 199 -14.22 6.42 12.89
CA GLY A 199 -14.10 7.79 13.37
C GLY A 199 -14.70 8.86 12.46
N CYS A 200 -14.51 10.12 12.85
CA CYS A 200 -14.93 11.30 12.11
C CYS A 200 -13.68 11.98 11.52
N THR A 201 -13.38 11.71 10.26
CA THR A 201 -12.19 12.19 9.55
C THR A 201 -12.52 12.45 8.09
N ILE A 202 -11.60 13.10 7.37
CA ILE A 202 -11.72 13.27 5.92
C ILE A 202 -11.86 11.92 5.19
N ARG A 203 -11.20 10.86 5.68
CA ARG A 203 -11.32 9.53 5.13
C ARG A 203 -12.74 8.95 5.26
N SER A 204 -13.41 9.17 6.38
CA SER A 204 -14.80 8.70 6.57
C SER A 204 -15.81 9.55 5.81
N LEU A 205 -15.43 10.73 5.33
CA LEU A 205 -16.24 11.55 4.43
C LEU A 205 -16.13 11.11 2.97
N SER A 206 -14.99 10.54 2.52
CA SER A 206 -14.78 10.10 1.13
C SER A 206 -15.18 8.65 0.89
N HIS A 207 -15.61 8.35 -0.36
CA HIS A 207 -15.82 6.98 -0.84
C HIS A 207 -14.65 6.46 -1.65
N HIS A 208 -14.21 7.22 -2.67
CA HIS A 208 -13.42 6.69 -3.78
C HIS A 208 -11.99 7.20 -3.79
N LEU A 209 -11.74 8.36 -3.22
CA LEU A 209 -10.44 9.00 -3.22
C LEU A 209 -9.89 9.21 -1.81
N ALA A 210 -8.58 9.14 -1.68
CA ALA A 210 -7.85 9.44 -0.46
C ALA A 210 -6.97 10.67 -0.65
N LEU A 211 -7.14 11.69 0.20
CA LEU A 211 -6.17 12.77 0.33
C LEU A 211 -5.02 12.29 1.21
N LEU A 212 -3.81 12.40 0.71
CA LEU A 212 -2.56 12.04 1.38
C LEU A 212 -1.76 13.29 1.72
N PRO A 213 -0.87 13.21 2.73
CA PRO A 213 0.13 14.24 2.96
C PRO A 213 0.96 14.48 1.68
N SER A 214 1.49 15.69 1.54
CA SER A 214 2.39 15.99 0.44
C SER A 214 3.59 15.03 0.40
N ARG A 215 4.11 14.74 -0.81
CA ARG A 215 5.24 13.83 -1.01
C ARG A 215 6.54 14.46 -0.52
N THR A 216 6.84 14.35 0.76
CA THR A 216 8.07 14.89 1.37
C THR A 216 8.97 13.81 1.95
N VAL A 217 8.41 12.90 2.72
CA VAL A 217 9.16 11.88 3.47
C VAL A 217 8.95 10.49 2.90
N ILE A 218 7.80 10.25 2.26
CA ILE A 218 7.41 8.97 1.69
C ILE A 218 6.80 9.20 0.30
N ALA A 219 7.06 8.28 -0.62
CA ALA A 219 6.51 8.28 -1.97
C ALA A 219 5.46 7.17 -2.10
N PRO A 220 4.17 7.46 -1.90
CA PRO A 220 3.13 6.48 -2.15
C PRO A 220 2.96 6.26 -3.66
N GLU A 221 2.66 5.03 -4.04
CA GLU A 221 2.43 4.67 -5.43
C GLU A 221 1.21 3.75 -5.54
N TRP A 222 0.39 3.95 -6.57
CA TRP A 222 -0.71 3.05 -6.88
C TRP A 222 -0.38 2.19 -8.09
N ILE A 223 -0.58 0.88 -7.95
CA ILE A 223 -0.30 -0.09 -8.99
C ILE A 223 -1.56 -0.91 -9.26
N TRP A 224 -1.95 -0.96 -10.51
CA TRP A 224 -3.08 -1.77 -10.94
C TRP A 224 -2.72 -3.23 -11.11
N SER A 225 -3.57 -4.11 -10.59
CA SER A 225 -3.57 -5.50 -11.02
C SER A 225 -4.39 -5.63 -12.32
N THR A 226 -3.74 -6.09 -13.38
CA THR A 226 -4.38 -6.39 -14.67
C THR A 226 -4.61 -7.89 -14.85
N THR A 227 -4.71 -8.64 -13.76
CA THR A 227 -5.00 -10.07 -13.81
C THR A 227 -6.44 -10.31 -14.27
N GLU A 228 -6.72 -11.44 -14.91
CA GLU A 228 -8.08 -11.79 -15.37
C GLU A 228 -9.11 -11.71 -14.25
N ARG A 229 -8.70 -12.00 -13.00
CA ARG A 229 -9.57 -11.91 -11.83
C ARG A 229 -9.83 -10.48 -11.39
N ALA A 230 -8.85 -9.59 -11.51
CA ALA A 230 -9.00 -8.18 -11.15
C ALA A 230 -9.86 -7.43 -12.19
N THR A 231 -9.81 -7.86 -13.45
CA THR A 231 -10.50 -7.23 -14.59
C THR A 231 -11.84 -7.86 -14.96
N ALA A 232 -12.20 -9.01 -14.37
CA ALA A 232 -13.47 -9.65 -14.64
C ALA A 232 -14.64 -8.85 -14.07
N ASP A 233 -15.46 -8.26 -14.91
CA ASP A 233 -16.69 -7.53 -14.56
C ASP A 233 -17.72 -8.41 -13.85
N ARG A 234 -17.64 -9.70 -14.06
CA ARG A 234 -18.40 -10.72 -13.34
C ARG A 234 -17.43 -11.81 -12.94
N PRO A 235 -16.93 -11.81 -11.69
CA PRO A 235 -16.23 -12.98 -11.21
C PRO A 235 -17.15 -14.18 -11.42
N ASP A 236 -16.59 -15.25 -11.99
CA ASP A 236 -17.30 -16.54 -12.02
C ASP A 236 -17.92 -16.71 -10.62
N PRO A 237 -19.22 -16.96 -10.48
CA PRO A 237 -19.84 -17.23 -9.18
C PRO A 237 -19.12 -18.34 -8.39
N LYS A 238 -18.32 -19.16 -9.09
CA LYS A 238 -17.44 -20.20 -8.54
C LYS A 238 -16.06 -19.69 -8.16
N LEU A 239 -15.68 -18.46 -8.50
CA LEU A 239 -14.41 -17.82 -8.14
C LEU A 239 -14.71 -16.67 -7.17
N PRO A 240 -14.79 -16.93 -5.86
CA PRO A 240 -15.07 -15.90 -4.88
C PRO A 240 -13.94 -14.85 -4.87
N TYR A 241 -14.23 -13.66 -4.31
CA TYR A 241 -13.24 -12.60 -4.06
C TYR A 241 -12.23 -12.99 -2.96
N ASP A 242 -12.15 -14.27 -2.62
CA ASP A 242 -11.19 -14.81 -1.66
C ASP A 242 -9.76 -14.64 -2.17
N VAL A 243 -8.84 -14.49 -1.24
CA VAL A 243 -7.42 -14.36 -1.51
C VAL A 243 -6.69 -15.54 -0.90
N ARG A 244 -5.96 -16.30 -1.71
CA ARG A 244 -5.15 -17.44 -1.27
C ARG A 244 -3.68 -17.09 -1.34
N LEU A 245 -3.03 -17.11 -0.19
CA LEU A 245 -1.62 -16.78 -0.04
C LEU A 245 -0.83 -18.04 0.30
N LEU A 246 0.13 -18.40 -0.53
CA LEU A 246 1.15 -19.38 -0.19
C LEU A 246 2.26 -18.67 0.58
N LEU A 247 2.36 -18.96 1.88
CA LEU A 247 3.43 -18.49 2.74
C LEU A 247 4.58 -19.51 2.72
N VAL A 248 5.76 -19.08 2.31
CA VAL A 248 6.98 -19.91 2.30
C VAL A 248 7.98 -19.29 3.26
N PRO A 249 8.16 -19.85 4.47
CA PRO A 249 8.96 -19.25 5.54
C PRO A 249 10.46 -19.47 5.36
N PHE A 250 10.95 -19.25 4.16
CA PHE A 250 12.37 -19.30 3.80
C PHE A 250 13.10 -18.02 4.25
N PRO A 251 14.32 -18.16 4.80
CA PRO A 251 15.14 -19.34 4.97
C PRO A 251 14.68 -20.27 6.11
N PHE A 252 14.98 -21.56 5.96
CA PHE A 252 14.68 -22.57 6.96
C PHE A 252 15.81 -22.72 7.99
N THR A 253 17.03 -22.31 7.64
CA THR A 253 18.21 -22.30 8.51
C THR A 253 18.94 -20.95 8.36
N VAL A 254 19.36 -20.39 9.48
CA VAL A 254 20.19 -19.17 9.57
C VAL A 254 21.20 -19.36 10.69
N ASP A 255 22.49 -19.34 10.39
CA ASP A 255 23.52 -19.43 11.41
C ASP A 255 23.77 -18.07 12.08
N GLY A 256 24.28 -18.09 13.32
CA GLY A 256 24.59 -16.85 14.07
C GLY A 256 25.58 -15.95 13.35
N ASN A 257 26.52 -16.53 12.61
CA ASN A 257 27.52 -15.86 11.81
C ASN A 257 26.96 -15.13 10.56
N CYS A 258 25.67 -15.33 10.21
CA CYS A 258 25.00 -14.50 9.24
C CYS A 258 24.86 -13.04 9.72
N PHE A 259 24.88 -12.81 11.04
CA PHE A 259 24.84 -11.48 11.65
C PHE A 259 26.26 -11.07 12.01
N GLN A 260 26.82 -10.11 11.28
CA GLN A 260 28.18 -9.68 11.43
C GLN A 260 28.26 -8.25 11.95
N LEU A 261 29.09 -8.02 12.94
CA LEU A 261 29.40 -6.66 13.39
C LEU A 261 30.07 -5.88 12.27
N SER A 262 29.56 -4.69 11.96
CA SER A 262 30.15 -3.79 10.98
C SER A 262 30.90 -2.66 11.68
N SER A 263 32.14 -2.41 11.23
CA SER A 263 32.94 -1.28 11.71
C SER A 263 32.31 0.04 11.24
N PRO A 264 32.37 1.10 12.05
CA PRO A 264 31.89 2.42 11.62
C PRO A 264 32.67 2.89 10.39
N ARG A 265 31.95 3.46 9.42
CA ARG A 265 32.53 3.87 8.11
C ARG A 265 33.49 5.05 8.21
N THR A 266 33.41 5.85 9.27
CA THR A 266 34.30 6.97 9.58
C THR A 266 34.59 7.04 11.05
N PRO A 267 35.88 7.07 11.47
CA PRO A 267 36.20 7.41 12.85
C PRO A 267 35.86 8.89 13.09
N PHE A 268 35.00 9.18 14.04
CA PHE A 268 34.86 10.53 14.57
C PHE A 268 36.07 10.81 15.47
N GLY A 269 36.70 11.97 15.26
CA GLY A 269 37.77 12.40 16.15
C GLY A 269 37.28 12.65 17.60
N ASP A 270 38.20 12.48 18.54
CA ASP A 270 38.09 12.91 19.92
C ASP A 270 36.96 12.33 20.81
N GLY A 271 37.05 11.02 21.07
CA GLY A 271 36.43 10.46 22.28
C GLY A 271 34.91 10.29 22.33
N HIS A 272 34.20 10.54 21.23
CA HIS A 272 32.78 10.27 21.14
C HIS A 272 32.52 8.79 20.83
N LYS A 273 31.75 8.13 21.71
CA LYS A 273 31.30 6.75 21.49
C LYS A 273 30.37 6.71 20.28
N MET A 274 30.75 5.93 19.26
CA MET A 274 29.93 5.76 18.05
C MET A 274 28.84 4.71 18.27
N ALA A 275 27.74 4.82 17.50
CA ALA A 275 26.76 3.75 17.44
C ALA A 275 27.39 2.50 16.81
N ALA A 276 27.13 1.34 17.38
CA ALA A 276 27.51 0.07 16.82
C ALA A 276 26.51 -0.37 15.73
N TYR A 277 27.01 -1.10 14.75
CA TYR A 277 26.20 -1.59 13.61
C TYR A 277 26.46 -3.07 13.38
N PHE A 278 25.45 -3.73 12.78
CA PHE A 278 25.58 -5.08 12.28
C PHE A 278 25.06 -5.18 10.85
N ARG A 279 25.59 -6.13 10.11
CA ARG A 279 25.14 -6.52 8.77
C ARG A 279 24.60 -7.92 8.79
N LEU A 280 23.66 -8.17 7.89
CA LEU A 280 23.17 -9.49 7.60
C LEU A 280 23.82 -10.00 6.31
N GLU A 281 24.44 -11.20 6.36
CA GLU A 281 24.92 -11.92 5.20
C GLU A 281 24.02 -13.12 4.91
N GLN A 282 23.52 -13.24 3.69
CA GLN A 282 22.60 -14.30 3.27
C GLN A 282 23.37 -15.61 2.95
N LEU A 283 24.04 -16.20 3.99
CA LEU A 283 24.79 -17.42 3.82
C LEU A 283 23.91 -18.63 3.45
N TRP A 284 22.63 -18.60 3.79
CA TRP A 284 21.62 -19.61 3.42
C TRP A 284 21.34 -19.66 1.90
N LEU A 285 21.78 -18.67 1.13
CA LEU A 285 21.71 -18.70 -0.33
C LEU A 285 22.92 -19.39 -0.97
N LYS A 286 23.70 -20.12 -0.18
CA LYS A 286 24.87 -20.89 -0.64
C LYS A 286 24.70 -22.36 -0.23
N HIS A 287 24.85 -23.28 -1.18
CA HIS A 287 24.89 -24.71 -0.93
C HIS A 287 26.04 -25.37 -1.68
N GLY A 288 26.86 -26.17 -0.98
CA GLY A 288 28.02 -26.83 -1.58
C GLY A 288 29.05 -25.85 -2.21
N GLY A 289 29.20 -24.64 -1.63
CA GLY A 289 30.08 -23.58 -2.13
C GLY A 289 29.56 -22.83 -3.35
N LYS A 290 28.35 -23.14 -3.84
CA LYS A 290 27.67 -22.45 -4.95
C LYS A 290 26.50 -21.66 -4.43
N ARG A 291 26.19 -20.53 -5.08
CA ARG A 291 25.00 -19.75 -4.83
C ARG A 291 23.79 -20.43 -5.42
N LEU A 292 22.67 -20.42 -4.67
CA LEU A 292 21.36 -20.86 -5.18
C LEU A 292 20.92 -19.92 -6.30
N THR A 293 20.26 -20.49 -7.31
CA THR A 293 19.62 -19.74 -8.38
C THR A 293 18.11 -19.61 -8.12
N GLY A 294 17.49 -18.61 -8.74
CA GLY A 294 16.03 -18.46 -8.68
C GLY A 294 15.30 -19.63 -9.34
N GLU A 295 15.92 -20.27 -10.35
CA GLU A 295 15.44 -21.49 -10.98
C GLU A 295 15.38 -22.66 -9.99
N GLN A 296 16.43 -22.85 -9.19
CA GLN A 296 16.44 -23.90 -8.15
C GLN A 296 15.37 -23.65 -7.08
N VAL A 297 15.26 -22.41 -6.59
CA VAL A 297 14.21 -22.02 -5.62
C VAL A 297 12.81 -22.27 -6.20
N ALA A 298 12.60 -21.93 -7.48
CA ALA A 298 11.35 -22.19 -8.15
C ALA A 298 11.05 -23.69 -8.27
N SER A 299 11.98 -24.46 -8.87
CA SER A 299 11.74 -25.83 -9.30
C SER A 299 11.72 -26.80 -8.12
N ASP A 300 12.60 -26.59 -7.13
CA ASP A 300 12.76 -27.53 -6.02
C ASP A 300 11.80 -27.22 -4.85
N LEU A 301 11.35 -25.98 -4.70
CA LEU A 301 10.55 -25.57 -3.53
C LEU A 301 9.19 -24.98 -3.93
N ILE A 302 9.17 -23.89 -4.69
CA ILE A 302 7.95 -23.10 -4.89
C ILE A 302 6.93 -23.83 -5.77
N ILE A 303 7.34 -24.36 -6.92
CA ILE A 303 6.45 -25.07 -7.84
C ILE A 303 5.86 -26.32 -7.19
N PRO A 304 6.64 -27.18 -6.50
CA PRO A 304 6.08 -28.31 -5.76
C PRO A 304 5.06 -27.89 -4.69
N LEU A 305 5.31 -26.82 -3.92
CA LEU A 305 4.34 -26.32 -2.93
C LEU A 305 3.06 -25.78 -3.58
N VAL A 306 3.15 -25.09 -4.71
CA VAL A 306 1.99 -24.63 -5.49
C VAL A 306 1.18 -25.82 -6.00
N GLN A 307 1.85 -26.88 -6.49
CA GLN A 307 1.20 -28.13 -6.92
C GLN A 307 0.50 -28.85 -5.76
N GLN A 308 1.14 -28.94 -4.59
CA GLN A 308 0.52 -29.49 -3.39
C GLN A 308 -0.72 -28.68 -2.97
N ALA A 309 -0.64 -27.34 -2.99
CA ALA A 309 -1.79 -26.48 -2.73
C ALA A 309 -2.94 -26.77 -3.70
N TYR A 310 -2.65 -26.96 -4.99
CA TYR A 310 -3.64 -27.30 -6.00
C TYR A 310 -4.24 -28.71 -5.79
N ILE A 311 -3.42 -29.71 -5.50
CA ILE A 311 -3.87 -31.08 -5.22
C ILE A 311 -4.87 -31.09 -4.08
N HIS A 312 -4.60 -30.35 -2.99
CA HIS A 312 -5.45 -30.36 -1.81
C HIS A 312 -6.71 -29.50 -1.92
N THR A 313 -6.68 -28.44 -2.73
CA THR A 313 -7.78 -27.45 -2.77
C THR A 313 -8.52 -27.40 -4.10
N GLY A 314 -7.95 -27.98 -5.16
CA GLY A 314 -8.42 -27.81 -6.55
C GLY A 314 -8.20 -26.43 -7.11
N GLN A 315 -7.42 -25.56 -6.42
CA GLN A 315 -7.22 -24.17 -6.82
C GLN A 315 -5.78 -23.74 -6.57
N MET A 316 -5.22 -22.94 -7.52
CA MET A 316 -3.90 -22.34 -7.36
C MET A 316 -3.91 -21.23 -6.29
N PRO A 317 -2.79 -20.98 -5.60
CA PRO A 317 -2.60 -19.76 -4.85
C PRO A 317 -2.78 -18.53 -5.74
N ASP A 318 -3.29 -17.45 -5.19
CA ASP A 318 -3.34 -16.16 -5.89
C ASP A 318 -2.01 -15.41 -5.76
N GLY A 319 -1.35 -15.54 -4.61
CA GLY A 319 -0.06 -14.93 -4.36
C GLY A 319 0.89 -15.82 -3.57
N ILE A 320 2.18 -15.57 -3.73
CA ILE A 320 3.26 -16.19 -2.97
C ILE A 320 3.93 -15.10 -2.12
N VAL A 321 4.20 -15.41 -0.86
CA VAL A 321 4.85 -14.48 0.06
C VAL A 321 6.06 -15.15 0.70
N LEU A 322 7.23 -14.52 0.59
CA LEU A 322 8.44 -14.86 1.31
C LEU A 322 8.77 -13.73 2.31
N PRO A 323 9.38 -14.04 3.46
CA PRO A 323 9.62 -13.07 4.53
C PRO A 323 10.75 -12.07 4.19
N GLU A 324 11.07 -11.21 5.17
CA GLU A 324 12.14 -10.22 5.09
C GLU A 324 13.50 -10.87 4.79
N CYS A 325 14.31 -10.23 3.95
CA CYS A 325 15.67 -10.66 3.57
C CYS A 325 15.77 -12.09 3.02
N ALA A 326 14.67 -12.69 2.54
CA ALA A 326 14.67 -14.07 2.07
C ALA A 326 15.62 -14.31 0.90
N LEU A 327 15.59 -13.45 -0.11
CA LEU A 327 16.30 -13.59 -1.37
C LEU A 327 17.23 -12.39 -1.65
N THR A 328 17.91 -12.42 -2.80
CA THR A 328 18.44 -11.21 -3.45
C THR A 328 17.53 -10.83 -4.62
N SER A 329 17.62 -9.60 -5.09
CA SER A 329 16.83 -9.12 -6.26
C SER A 329 17.04 -9.97 -7.51
N GLU A 330 18.26 -10.48 -7.73
CA GLU A 330 18.59 -11.34 -8.85
C GLU A 330 17.86 -12.69 -8.76
N ILE A 331 17.96 -13.36 -7.61
CA ILE A 331 17.28 -14.64 -7.37
C ILE A 331 15.74 -14.47 -7.45
N ALA A 332 15.21 -13.38 -6.91
CA ALA A 332 13.77 -13.08 -6.99
C ALA A 332 13.31 -12.89 -8.44
N LYS A 333 14.10 -12.21 -9.27
CA LYS A 333 13.83 -12.04 -10.71
C LYS A 333 13.83 -13.38 -11.44
N GLU A 334 14.90 -14.18 -11.27
CA GLU A 334 15.00 -15.52 -11.88
C GLU A 334 13.85 -16.45 -11.44
N LEU A 335 13.47 -16.40 -10.16
CA LEU A 335 12.32 -17.13 -9.63
C LEU A 335 11.05 -16.79 -10.40
N VAL A 336 10.75 -15.50 -10.57
CA VAL A 336 9.56 -15.04 -11.31
C VAL A 336 9.62 -15.46 -12.78
N GLU A 337 10.77 -15.36 -13.43
CA GLU A 337 10.97 -15.79 -14.81
C GLU A 337 10.72 -17.29 -14.97
N THR A 338 11.19 -18.10 -14.02
CA THR A 338 10.98 -19.56 -14.00
C THR A 338 9.52 -19.92 -13.77
N LEU A 339 8.82 -19.24 -12.84
CA LEU A 339 7.39 -19.46 -12.61
C LEU A 339 6.58 -19.17 -13.88
N LYS A 340 6.92 -18.10 -14.60
CA LYS A 340 6.27 -17.77 -15.88
C LYS A 340 6.57 -18.80 -16.97
N ALA A 341 7.82 -19.24 -17.09
CA ALA A 341 8.23 -20.24 -18.08
C ALA A 341 7.51 -21.59 -17.87
N ASN A 342 7.15 -21.92 -16.64
CA ASN A 342 6.39 -23.12 -16.28
C ASN A 342 4.86 -22.91 -16.24
N ASP A 343 4.35 -21.78 -16.76
CA ASP A 343 2.91 -21.43 -16.78
C ASP A 343 2.23 -21.52 -15.41
N ILE A 344 2.96 -21.18 -14.34
CA ILE A 344 2.41 -21.14 -12.98
C ILE A 344 1.51 -19.89 -12.86
N LYS A 345 0.21 -20.13 -12.72
CA LYS A 345 -0.83 -19.08 -12.74
C LYS A 345 -1.04 -18.47 -11.35
N ILE A 346 -0.09 -17.66 -10.90
CA ILE A 346 -0.26 -16.79 -9.74
C ILE A 346 -0.41 -15.34 -10.20
N GLU A 347 -1.01 -14.50 -9.38
CA GLU A 347 -1.23 -13.08 -9.70
C GLU A 347 -0.06 -12.22 -9.24
N PHE A 348 0.56 -12.57 -8.10
CA PHE A 348 1.67 -11.80 -7.55
C PHE A 348 2.64 -12.65 -6.72
N LEU A 349 3.85 -12.15 -6.60
CA LEU A 349 4.86 -12.62 -5.66
C LEU A 349 5.37 -11.43 -4.84
N ILE A 350 5.38 -11.57 -3.52
CA ILE A 350 5.96 -10.60 -2.58
C ILE A 350 7.11 -11.27 -1.84
N THR A 351 8.27 -10.64 -1.84
CA THR A 351 9.47 -11.17 -1.15
C THR A 351 10.31 -10.07 -0.53
N GLY A 352 10.86 -10.34 0.64
CA GLY A 352 11.96 -9.53 1.17
C GLY A 352 13.26 -9.86 0.46
N VAL A 353 14.01 -8.84 0.07
CA VAL A 353 15.33 -8.98 -0.54
C VAL A 353 16.37 -8.15 0.20
N LEU A 354 17.59 -8.65 0.18
CA LEU A 354 18.76 -7.94 0.70
C LEU A 354 19.78 -7.81 -0.41
N ASP A 355 20.13 -6.58 -0.77
CA ASP A 355 21.07 -6.29 -1.83
C ASP A 355 22.18 -5.37 -1.34
N VAL A 356 23.36 -5.53 -1.92
CA VAL A 356 24.50 -4.61 -1.73
C VAL A 356 24.77 -3.92 -3.05
N ASP A 357 24.72 -2.60 -3.05
CA ASP A 357 25.09 -1.80 -4.19
C ASP A 357 26.58 -2.01 -4.53
N PRO A 358 26.94 -2.38 -5.76
CA PRO A 358 28.30 -2.71 -6.12
C PRO A 358 29.25 -1.51 -6.06
N ASP A 359 28.74 -0.29 -6.28
CA ASP A 359 29.53 0.92 -6.35
C ASP A 359 29.66 1.60 -4.98
N THR A 360 28.52 1.84 -4.31
CA THR A 360 28.48 2.58 -3.03
C THR A 360 28.72 1.68 -1.83
N LYS A 361 28.60 0.34 -1.99
CA LYS A 361 28.61 -0.66 -0.90
C LYS A 361 27.48 -0.44 0.11
N ALA A 362 26.47 0.35 -0.22
CA ALA A 362 25.28 0.49 0.59
C ALA A 362 24.47 -0.80 0.56
N THR A 363 23.97 -1.20 1.72
CA THR A 363 23.09 -2.37 1.85
C THR A 363 21.63 -1.88 1.87
N TYR A 364 20.77 -2.55 1.13
CA TYR A 364 19.35 -2.26 1.03
C TYR A 364 18.53 -3.47 1.44
N ASN A 365 17.71 -3.28 2.47
CA ASN A 365 16.67 -4.22 2.86
C ASN A 365 15.35 -3.75 2.23
N ARG A 366 14.79 -4.55 1.32
CA ARG A 366 13.64 -4.17 0.49
C ARG A 366 12.57 -5.22 0.47
N ALA A 367 11.33 -4.78 0.31
CA ALA A 367 10.26 -5.63 -0.21
C ALA A 367 10.18 -5.45 -1.73
N GLN A 368 10.13 -6.56 -2.46
CA GLN A 368 9.83 -6.57 -3.89
C GLN A 368 8.48 -7.23 -4.12
N THR A 369 7.64 -6.55 -4.88
CA THR A 369 6.37 -7.10 -5.35
C THR A 369 6.40 -7.21 -6.86
N PHE A 370 6.15 -8.40 -7.34
CA PHE A 370 5.99 -8.70 -8.75
C PHE A 370 4.52 -8.99 -9.01
N VAL A 371 3.90 -8.20 -9.89
CA VAL A 371 2.54 -8.48 -10.40
C VAL A 371 2.69 -9.18 -11.74
N LEU A 372 2.20 -10.41 -11.83
CA LEU A 372 2.31 -11.24 -13.02
C LEU A 372 1.08 -11.03 -13.91
N ARG A 373 1.32 -10.66 -15.15
CA ARG A 373 0.29 -10.35 -16.13
C ARG A 373 0.26 -11.39 -17.23
N LYS A 374 -0.95 -11.72 -17.70
CA LYS A 374 -1.11 -12.64 -18.83
C LYS A 374 -0.58 -11.99 -20.12
N GLY A 375 0.34 -12.67 -20.79
CA GLY A 375 0.90 -12.20 -22.06
C GLY A 375 1.92 -11.07 -21.97
N GLU A 376 2.20 -10.53 -20.78
CA GLU A 376 3.13 -9.44 -20.57
C GLU A 376 4.24 -9.82 -19.57
N GLY A 377 5.25 -8.96 -19.44
CA GLY A 377 6.26 -9.09 -18.39
C GLY A 377 5.68 -8.94 -16.98
N ALA A 378 6.41 -9.34 -15.96
CA ALA A 378 6.06 -9.02 -14.59
C ALA A 378 6.33 -7.54 -14.30
N VAL A 379 5.37 -6.86 -13.67
CA VAL A 379 5.60 -5.50 -13.15
C VAL A 379 6.24 -5.63 -11.78
N LYS A 380 7.46 -5.12 -11.64
CA LYS A 380 8.18 -5.10 -10.38
C LYS A 380 8.05 -3.74 -9.69
N ARG A 381 7.81 -3.74 -8.38
CA ARG A 381 7.96 -2.59 -7.50
C ARG A 381 8.82 -2.93 -6.31
N GLU A 382 9.57 -1.94 -5.87
CA GLU A 382 10.48 -2.03 -4.74
C GLU A 382 10.05 -1.05 -3.66
N GLN A 383 10.25 -1.45 -2.42
CA GLN A 383 10.04 -0.61 -1.24
C GLN A 383 11.24 -0.79 -0.33
N ASN A 384 11.99 0.26 -0.07
CA ASN A 384 13.04 0.23 0.94
C ASN A 384 12.42 0.13 2.33
N LYS A 385 13.07 -0.58 3.24
CA LYS A 385 12.75 -0.53 4.66
C LYS A 385 12.89 0.90 5.17
N HIS A 386 11.89 1.36 5.91
CA HIS A 386 11.83 2.75 6.35
C HIS A 386 12.64 3.00 7.62
N HIS A 387 12.84 1.96 8.44
CA HIS A 387 13.52 2.05 9.73
C HIS A 387 14.54 0.94 9.89
N ARG A 388 15.67 1.26 10.53
CA ARG A 388 16.67 0.27 10.89
C ARG A 388 16.19 -0.57 12.07
N TRP A 389 16.42 -1.86 12.03
CA TRP A 389 16.27 -2.68 13.22
C TRP A 389 17.37 -2.33 14.24
N ARG A 390 16.99 -2.23 15.51
CA ARG A 390 17.92 -2.07 16.61
C ARG A 390 17.87 -3.29 17.49
N LEU A 391 18.96 -4.05 17.50
CA LEU A 391 19.17 -5.15 18.43
C LEU A 391 19.72 -4.61 19.75
N ASP A 392 19.21 -5.11 20.85
CA ASP A 392 19.84 -5.00 22.15
C ASP A 392 20.55 -6.31 22.52
N ARG A 393 21.40 -6.28 23.57
CA ARG A 393 22.17 -7.45 24.02
C ARG A 393 21.26 -8.64 24.35
N ARG A 394 20.14 -8.40 25.01
CA ARG A 394 19.16 -9.46 25.34
C ARG A 394 18.59 -10.13 24.09
N GLN A 395 18.32 -9.35 23.07
CA GLN A 395 17.84 -9.89 21.77
C GLN A 395 18.95 -10.66 21.07
N ALA A 396 20.18 -10.13 21.06
CA ALA A 396 21.34 -10.83 20.48
C ALA A 396 21.57 -12.19 21.16
N GLU A 397 21.55 -12.24 22.47
CA GLU A 397 21.62 -13.49 23.26
C GLU A 397 20.41 -14.41 23.00
N GLY A 398 19.21 -13.82 22.93
CA GLY A 398 17.96 -14.55 22.67
C GLY A 398 17.93 -15.24 21.30
N TYR A 399 18.59 -14.68 20.32
CA TYR A 399 18.77 -15.27 18.98
C TYR A 399 20.10 -16.05 18.84
N ALA A 400 20.90 -16.13 19.88
CA ALA A 400 22.25 -16.72 19.85
C ALA A 400 23.12 -16.18 18.71
N LEU A 401 23.15 -14.83 18.58
CA LEU A 401 23.99 -14.14 17.61
C LEU A 401 25.43 -14.06 18.15
N ASP A 402 26.41 -14.12 17.23
CA ASP A 402 27.84 -14.09 17.58
C ASP A 402 28.34 -12.66 17.77
N PHE A 403 27.83 -11.97 18.81
CA PHE A 403 28.23 -10.61 19.21
C PHE A 403 29.08 -10.58 20.48
N ASP A 404 29.55 -11.75 20.92
CA ASP A 404 30.27 -11.91 22.18
C ASP A 404 31.62 -11.16 22.22
N ASN A 405 32.20 -10.83 21.08
CA ASN A 405 33.44 -10.08 20.98
C ASN A 405 33.27 -8.55 21.14
N ASP A 406 32.04 -8.05 21.17
CA ASP A 406 31.77 -6.62 21.37
C ASP A 406 31.29 -6.36 22.82
N TYR A 407 32.26 -6.27 23.72
CA TYR A 407 31.99 -6.00 25.16
C TYR A 407 31.64 -4.54 25.47
N GLU A 408 31.86 -3.63 24.53
CA GLU A 408 31.69 -2.18 24.73
C GLU A 408 30.28 -1.70 24.43
N ASN A 409 29.51 -2.44 23.60
CA ASN A 409 28.21 -2.04 23.13
C ASN A 409 27.10 -2.96 23.67
N ASP A 410 25.97 -2.36 24.01
CA ASP A 410 24.74 -3.05 24.41
C ASP A 410 23.65 -2.98 23.35
N GLN A 411 23.89 -2.26 22.26
CA GLN A 411 22.94 -2.03 21.19
C GLN A 411 23.64 -1.91 19.85
N TRP A 412 23.03 -2.47 18.79
CA TRP A 412 23.53 -2.46 17.43
C TRP A 412 22.40 -2.12 16.47
N TRP A 413 22.68 -1.22 15.53
CA TRP A 413 21.76 -0.84 14.48
C TRP A 413 22.04 -1.65 13.21
N GLU A 414 20.98 -2.02 12.50
CA GLU A 414 21.08 -2.60 11.18
C GLU A 414 21.74 -1.61 10.20
N ASP A 415 22.84 -2.05 9.56
CA ASP A 415 23.63 -1.21 8.64
C ASP A 415 23.03 -1.27 7.22
N ILE A 416 21.92 -0.59 7.03
CA ILE A 416 21.20 -0.47 5.75
C ILE A 416 20.95 0.99 5.40
N ASP A 417 20.72 1.26 4.11
CA ASP A 417 20.20 2.54 3.65
C ASP A 417 18.68 2.58 3.81
N VAL A 418 18.17 3.64 4.41
CA VAL A 418 16.74 3.88 4.66
C VAL A 418 16.20 5.10 3.90
N GLY A 419 16.97 5.59 2.94
CA GLY A 419 16.53 6.63 2.00
C GLY A 419 15.51 6.12 0.98
N ASN A 420 14.98 7.04 0.14
CA ASN A 420 14.04 6.71 -0.94
C ASN A 420 12.88 5.83 -0.48
N ARG A 421 12.13 6.29 0.50
CA ARG A 421 11.02 5.56 1.10
C ARG A 421 9.83 5.54 0.14
N GLN A 422 9.54 4.38 -0.43
CA GLN A 422 8.35 4.12 -1.25
C GLN A 422 7.31 3.38 -0.41
N LEU A 423 6.03 3.52 -0.80
CA LEU A 423 4.93 2.72 -0.25
C LEU A 423 3.95 2.38 -1.36
N PRO A 424 4.16 1.24 -2.04
CA PRO A 424 3.29 0.81 -3.12
C PRO A 424 1.99 0.19 -2.57
N PHE A 425 0.87 0.54 -3.21
CA PHE A 425 -0.43 -0.07 -3.02
C PHE A 425 -0.81 -0.81 -4.30
N PHE A 426 -1.19 -2.06 -4.16
CA PHE A 426 -1.58 -2.90 -5.31
C PHE A 426 -3.08 -3.09 -5.30
N GLY A 427 -3.76 -2.71 -6.39
CA GLY A 427 -5.13 -3.13 -6.64
C GLY A 427 -5.17 -4.65 -6.85
N LEU A 428 -5.58 -5.39 -5.85
CA LEU A 428 -5.62 -6.86 -5.87
C LEU A 428 -6.89 -7.39 -6.53
N ARG A 429 -8.01 -6.77 -6.23
CA ARG A 429 -9.34 -7.04 -6.78
C ARG A 429 -10.04 -5.70 -6.95
N LYS A 430 -11.18 -5.67 -7.65
CA LYS A 430 -12.02 -4.48 -7.63
C LYS A 430 -12.31 -4.09 -6.19
N ASP A 431 -12.04 -2.85 -5.85
CA ASP A 431 -12.26 -2.25 -4.53
C ASP A 431 -11.40 -2.79 -3.38
N MET A 432 -10.41 -3.67 -3.67
CA MET A 432 -9.48 -4.22 -2.69
C MET A 432 -8.03 -3.97 -3.06
N SER A 433 -7.23 -3.53 -2.11
CA SER A 433 -5.79 -3.38 -2.27
C SER A 433 -4.97 -4.06 -1.19
N VAL A 434 -3.69 -4.26 -1.50
CA VAL A 434 -2.66 -4.75 -0.58
C VAL A 434 -1.47 -3.81 -0.57
N THR A 435 -0.84 -3.69 0.58
CA THR A 435 0.46 -3.02 0.75
C THR A 435 1.37 -3.85 1.65
N THR A 436 2.67 -3.55 1.61
CA THR A 436 3.67 -4.22 2.45
C THR A 436 4.29 -3.27 3.45
N LEU A 437 4.73 -3.82 4.58
CA LEU A 437 5.62 -3.17 5.54
C LEU A 437 6.79 -4.11 5.82
N ILE A 438 7.92 -3.57 6.27
CA ILE A 438 9.11 -4.37 6.54
C ILE A 438 9.46 -4.21 8.02
N CYS A 439 9.24 -5.28 8.77
CA CYS A 439 9.63 -5.46 10.17
C CYS A 439 9.30 -4.24 11.05
N GLU A 440 10.30 -3.47 11.44
CA GLU A 440 10.20 -2.30 12.31
C GLU A 440 9.17 -1.25 11.80
N ASP A 441 8.92 -1.21 10.49
CA ASP A 441 7.97 -0.26 9.89
C ASP A 441 6.54 -0.49 10.38
N LEU A 442 6.17 -1.73 10.75
CA LEU A 442 4.87 -2.04 11.34
C LEU A 442 4.69 -1.36 12.71
N ALA A 443 5.77 -1.15 13.44
CA ALA A 443 5.75 -0.60 14.80
C ALA A 443 5.87 0.94 14.84
N ARG A 444 6.08 1.60 13.70
CA ARG A 444 6.34 3.04 13.64
C ARG A 444 5.15 3.81 13.07
N ALA A 445 4.85 4.95 13.71
CA ALA A 445 3.80 5.84 13.22
C ALA A 445 4.22 6.53 11.91
N ASP A 446 5.45 7.02 11.85
CA ASP A 446 6.00 7.70 10.68
C ASP A 446 6.93 6.77 9.87
N PRO A 447 6.99 6.95 8.55
CA PRO A 447 6.17 7.84 7.72
C PRO A 447 4.92 7.16 7.14
N ALA A 448 4.74 5.83 7.31
CA ALA A 448 3.79 5.04 6.52
C ALA A 448 2.35 5.08 7.06
N MET A 449 2.15 5.19 8.38
CA MET A 449 0.84 5.00 9.01
C MET A 449 -0.23 5.98 8.53
N SER A 450 0.10 7.26 8.38
CA SER A 450 -0.85 8.28 7.90
C SER A 450 -1.32 7.97 6.48
N VAL A 451 -0.42 7.50 5.63
CA VAL A 451 -0.70 7.12 4.24
C VAL A 451 -1.55 5.85 4.18
N ILE A 452 -1.19 4.82 4.97
CA ILE A 452 -1.96 3.57 5.06
C ILE A 452 -3.38 3.85 5.56
N ARG A 453 -3.54 4.68 6.59
CA ARG A 453 -4.87 5.05 7.10
C ARG A 453 -5.70 5.81 6.08
N ALA A 454 -5.11 6.69 5.30
CA ALA A 454 -5.81 7.45 4.27
C ALA A 454 -6.28 6.54 3.12
N VAL A 455 -5.40 5.71 2.57
CA VAL A 455 -5.73 4.76 1.48
C VAL A 455 -6.62 3.62 1.98
N GLY A 456 -6.34 3.07 3.16
CA GLY A 456 -7.10 1.98 3.76
C GLY A 456 -7.02 0.66 3.03
N PRO A 457 -5.82 0.08 2.79
CA PRO A 457 -5.69 -1.19 2.09
C PRO A 457 -6.45 -2.30 2.83
N ASN A 458 -7.03 -3.25 2.09
CA ASN A 458 -7.76 -4.36 2.69
C ASN A 458 -6.83 -5.37 3.35
N LEU A 459 -5.59 -5.46 2.87
CA LEU A 459 -4.55 -6.32 3.41
C LEU A 459 -3.23 -5.56 3.58
N VAL A 460 -2.64 -5.68 4.75
CA VAL A 460 -1.27 -5.24 5.03
C VAL A 460 -0.44 -6.48 5.33
N ILE A 461 0.65 -6.68 4.59
CA ILE A 461 1.59 -7.79 4.81
C ILE A 461 2.88 -7.23 5.37
N ALA A 462 3.19 -7.57 6.62
CA ALA A 462 4.45 -7.22 7.25
C ALA A 462 5.45 -8.38 7.12
N LEU A 463 6.51 -8.16 6.35
CA LEU A 463 7.62 -9.10 6.19
C LEU A 463 8.60 -8.91 7.34
N LEU A 464 8.91 -9.99 8.06
CA LEU A 464 9.75 -9.94 9.25
C LEU A 464 10.92 -10.92 9.18
N MET A 465 11.98 -10.58 9.89
CA MET A 465 13.07 -11.46 10.26
C MET A 465 13.17 -11.52 11.78
N ASP A 466 12.16 -12.11 12.42
CA ASP A 466 11.93 -12.11 13.87
C ASP A 466 11.54 -13.53 14.34
N GLY A 467 11.52 -13.75 15.65
CA GLY A 467 11.07 -15.00 16.27
C GLY A 467 9.57 -15.28 16.07
N PRO A 468 9.00 -16.24 16.84
CA PRO A 468 7.61 -16.68 16.66
C PRO A 468 6.61 -15.52 16.68
N GLN A 469 5.66 -15.53 15.77
CA GLN A 469 4.63 -14.52 15.62
C GLN A 469 3.43 -14.82 16.53
N LEU A 470 3.61 -14.55 17.83
CA LEU A 470 2.59 -14.79 18.85
C LEU A 470 1.73 -13.55 19.09
N GLU A 471 0.47 -13.74 19.46
CA GLU A 471 -0.46 -12.64 19.77
C GLU A 471 0.08 -11.73 20.88
N THR A 472 0.80 -12.28 21.84
CA THR A 472 1.36 -11.55 22.98
C THR A 472 2.61 -10.73 22.65
N ARG A 473 3.23 -10.97 21.49
CA ARG A 473 4.42 -10.25 21.03
C ARG A 473 4.05 -8.92 20.36
N TRP A 474 5.07 -8.11 20.10
CA TRP A 474 4.90 -6.77 19.54
C TRP A 474 4.13 -6.73 18.20
N PRO A 475 4.29 -7.68 17.24
CA PRO A 475 3.54 -7.62 16.00
C PRO A 475 2.02 -7.70 16.21
N GLY A 476 1.56 -8.54 17.15
CA GLY A 476 0.14 -8.64 17.49
C GLY A 476 -0.46 -7.32 17.98
N ARG A 477 0.30 -6.56 18.78
CA ARG A 477 -0.15 -5.24 19.27
C ARG A 477 -0.30 -4.21 18.16
N TYR A 478 0.69 -4.12 17.25
CA TYR A 478 0.67 -3.13 16.17
C TYR A 478 -0.27 -3.54 15.03
N ALA A 479 -0.45 -4.84 14.76
CA ALA A 479 -1.46 -5.33 13.83
C ALA A 479 -2.88 -4.88 14.23
N THR A 480 -3.17 -4.82 15.53
CA THR A 480 -4.46 -4.35 16.04
C THR A 480 -4.75 -2.91 15.61
N VAL A 481 -3.76 -2.02 15.64
CA VAL A 481 -3.93 -0.60 15.27
C VAL A 481 -4.43 -0.44 13.83
N LEU A 482 -3.86 -1.19 12.89
CA LEU A 482 -4.26 -1.14 11.47
C LEU A 482 -5.55 -1.93 11.19
N ALA A 483 -5.85 -2.94 12.00
CA ALA A 483 -7.11 -3.67 11.90
C ALA A 483 -8.29 -2.84 12.42
N ASP A 484 -8.07 -2.02 13.43
CA ASP A 484 -9.09 -1.12 13.98
C ASP A 484 -9.29 0.12 13.08
N ASP A 485 -8.21 0.71 12.57
CA ASP A 485 -8.24 1.86 11.66
C ASP A 485 -7.04 1.78 10.68
N PRO A 486 -7.29 1.51 9.41
CA PRO A 486 -8.46 1.69 8.57
C PRO A 486 -9.37 0.45 8.38
N GLY A 487 -9.27 -0.57 9.18
CA GLY A 487 -10.03 -1.82 9.00
C GLY A 487 -9.35 -2.81 8.06
N SER A 488 -8.03 -2.77 7.99
CA SER A 488 -7.21 -3.72 7.22
C SER A 488 -7.13 -5.08 7.91
N ALA A 489 -7.10 -6.18 7.15
CA ALA A 489 -6.49 -7.40 7.67
C ALA A 489 -4.97 -7.24 7.67
N VAL A 490 -4.30 -7.67 8.74
CA VAL A 490 -2.85 -7.52 8.89
C VAL A 490 -2.22 -8.89 9.09
N LEU A 491 -1.32 -9.26 8.19
CA LEU A 491 -0.51 -10.47 8.28
C LEU A 491 0.93 -10.09 8.61
N SER A 492 1.43 -10.46 9.79
CA SER A 492 2.87 -10.48 10.06
C SER A 492 3.42 -11.85 9.72
N PHE A 493 4.57 -11.92 9.02
CA PHE A 493 5.12 -13.16 8.52
C PHE A 493 6.64 -13.17 8.61
N THR A 494 7.20 -14.25 9.21
CA THR A 494 8.64 -14.41 9.45
C THR A 494 9.17 -15.74 8.88
N CYS A 495 10.50 -15.88 8.78
CA CYS A 495 11.14 -17.12 8.38
C CYS A 495 11.19 -18.14 9.52
N SER A 496 11.16 -19.43 9.17
CA SER A 496 11.23 -20.51 10.17
C SER A 496 12.57 -20.54 10.91
N ALA A 497 13.65 -20.17 10.25
CA ALA A 497 14.99 -20.13 10.85
C ALA A 497 15.06 -19.22 12.08
N MET A 498 14.49 -18.01 12.01
CA MET A 498 14.50 -17.09 13.16
C MET A 498 13.55 -17.54 14.27
N VAL A 499 12.46 -18.21 13.90
CA VAL A 499 11.59 -18.90 14.88
C VAL A 499 12.38 -19.95 15.66
N ASP A 500 13.11 -20.81 14.97
CA ASP A 500 13.91 -21.87 15.59
C ASP A 500 15.08 -21.30 16.40
N ARG A 501 15.75 -20.24 15.93
CA ARG A 501 16.79 -19.54 16.69
C ARG A 501 16.25 -18.94 17.99
N SER A 502 15.08 -18.35 17.99
CA SER A 502 14.49 -17.80 19.22
C SER A 502 14.02 -18.87 20.20
N ASN A 503 13.86 -20.12 19.74
CA ASN A 503 13.42 -21.26 20.53
C ASN A 503 14.56 -21.99 21.25
N TRP A 504 15.82 -21.74 20.93
CA TRP A 504 16.96 -22.56 21.38
C TRP A 504 17.11 -22.69 22.91
N ARG A 505 16.60 -21.74 23.68
CA ARG A 505 16.56 -21.77 25.16
C ARG A 505 15.14 -21.90 25.73
N GLN A 506 14.13 -22.09 24.88
CA GLN A 506 12.74 -22.13 25.33
C GLN A 506 12.34 -23.53 25.78
N ALA A 507 11.82 -23.64 27.00
CA ALA A 507 11.27 -24.93 27.49
C ALA A 507 10.04 -25.38 26.70
N ARG A 508 9.33 -24.46 26.07
CA ARG A 508 8.17 -24.70 25.21
C ARG A 508 8.35 -23.94 23.90
N PRO A 509 8.98 -24.56 22.90
CA PRO A 509 9.20 -23.91 21.62
C PRO A 509 7.87 -23.65 20.90
N ALA A 510 7.73 -22.48 20.29
CA ALA A 510 6.59 -22.12 19.46
C ALA A 510 7.03 -22.10 18.00
N ARG A 511 6.33 -22.86 17.15
CA ARG A 511 6.59 -22.90 15.69
C ARG A 511 5.51 -22.10 14.95
N THR A 512 5.43 -20.81 15.25
CA THR A 512 4.45 -19.89 14.69
C THR A 512 5.15 -18.91 13.75
N ILE A 513 4.97 -19.07 12.45
CA ILE A 513 5.63 -18.26 11.41
C ILE A 513 4.88 -16.99 11.04
N GLY A 514 3.61 -16.91 11.39
CA GLY A 514 2.79 -15.77 11.07
C GLY A 514 1.71 -15.51 12.10
N LEU A 515 1.20 -14.28 12.08
CA LEU A 515 0.04 -13.84 12.84
C LEU A 515 -0.86 -13.07 11.90
N ILE A 516 -2.12 -13.45 11.84
CA ILE A 516 -3.11 -12.67 11.12
C ILE A 516 -4.11 -12.06 12.08
N ARG A 517 -4.23 -10.73 12.01
CA ARG A 517 -5.30 -9.96 12.63
C ARG A 517 -6.31 -9.63 11.55
N ASP A 518 -7.48 -10.23 11.59
CA ASP A 518 -8.51 -9.94 10.59
C ASP A 518 -9.27 -8.64 10.89
N ALA A 519 -9.93 -8.12 9.90
CA ALA A 519 -10.68 -6.88 10.01
C ALA A 519 -11.91 -6.94 10.94
N ASN A 520 -12.24 -8.11 11.51
CA ASN A 520 -13.26 -8.26 12.56
C ASN A 520 -12.66 -8.29 13.97
N GLY A 521 -11.38 -8.05 14.08
CA GLY A 521 -10.68 -8.04 15.36
C GLY A 521 -10.26 -9.41 15.89
N ARG A 522 -10.37 -10.48 15.09
CA ARG A 522 -9.91 -11.81 15.48
C ARG A 522 -8.43 -11.96 15.14
N THR A 523 -7.64 -12.35 16.13
CA THR A 523 -6.21 -12.68 15.95
C THR A 523 -6.05 -14.18 15.87
N GLN A 524 -5.25 -14.65 14.92
CA GLN A 524 -4.95 -16.06 14.73
C GLN A 524 -3.47 -16.25 14.41
N GLU A 525 -2.84 -17.15 15.11
CA GLU A 525 -1.46 -17.56 14.86
C GLU A 525 -1.41 -18.55 13.70
N VAL A 526 -0.38 -18.44 12.85
CA VAL A 526 -0.13 -19.34 11.73
C VAL A 526 0.99 -20.30 12.12
N PRO A 527 0.64 -21.51 12.58
CA PRO A 527 1.64 -22.51 12.96
C PRO A 527 2.31 -23.13 11.73
N LEU A 528 3.57 -23.48 11.87
CA LEU A 528 4.31 -24.31 10.92
C LEU A 528 4.53 -25.70 11.57
N PRO A 529 3.73 -26.71 11.27
CA PRO A 529 3.98 -28.08 11.74
C PRO A 529 5.38 -28.57 11.36
N GLN A 530 5.88 -29.52 12.11
CA GLN A 530 7.17 -30.15 11.80
C GLN A 530 7.13 -30.70 10.38
N ASP A 531 8.24 -30.55 9.64
CA ASP A 531 8.42 -31.00 8.25
C ASP A 531 7.56 -30.26 7.19
N SER A 532 6.69 -29.34 7.60
CA SER A 532 6.00 -28.45 6.68
C SER A 532 6.95 -27.39 6.13
N LEU A 533 6.89 -27.12 4.81
CA LEU A 533 7.73 -26.13 4.12
C LEU A 533 6.93 -24.89 3.67
N GLY A 534 5.63 -24.91 3.86
CA GLY A 534 4.77 -23.77 3.55
C GLY A 534 3.41 -23.89 4.20
N VAL A 535 2.65 -22.81 4.18
CA VAL A 535 1.26 -22.77 4.63
C VAL A 535 0.44 -22.00 3.61
N LEU A 536 -0.64 -22.61 3.12
CA LEU A 536 -1.64 -21.92 2.31
C LEU A 536 -2.68 -21.28 3.23
N LEU A 537 -2.77 -19.95 3.19
CA LEU A 537 -3.85 -19.21 3.84
C LEU A 537 -4.97 -18.92 2.84
N THR A 538 -6.21 -19.13 3.25
CA THR A 538 -7.39 -18.67 2.50
C THR A 538 -8.07 -17.57 3.28
N LEU A 539 -8.08 -16.38 2.70
CA LEU A 539 -8.75 -15.20 3.23
C LEU A 539 -10.07 -15.01 2.51
N GLU A 540 -11.17 -15.11 3.24
CA GLU A 540 -12.52 -14.86 2.73
C GLU A 540 -12.81 -13.38 2.66
N SER A 541 -13.31 -12.91 1.52
CA SER A 541 -13.77 -11.55 1.34
C SER A 541 -15.24 -11.40 1.71
N VAL A 542 -15.50 -10.67 2.78
CA VAL A 542 -16.86 -10.42 3.28
C VAL A 542 -17.29 -9.01 2.92
N LYS A 543 -18.43 -8.88 2.24
CA LYS A 543 -19.04 -7.59 1.94
C LYS A 543 -19.55 -6.91 3.22
N LYS A 544 -19.43 -5.59 3.26
CA LYS A 544 -19.94 -4.73 4.31
C LYS A 544 -20.62 -3.51 3.69
N HIS A 545 -21.78 -3.16 4.22
CA HIS A 545 -22.41 -1.90 3.88
C HIS A 545 -21.76 -0.77 4.68
N GLN A 546 -21.36 0.28 3.99
CA GLN A 546 -20.79 1.48 4.58
C GLN A 546 -21.51 2.73 4.06
N THR A 547 -21.50 3.75 4.88
CA THR A 547 -21.90 5.10 4.51
C THR A 547 -20.81 6.08 4.89
N THR A 548 -20.68 7.13 4.13
CA THR A 548 -19.83 8.27 4.46
C THR A 548 -20.45 9.11 5.57
N LEU A 549 -19.71 10.06 6.13
CA LEU A 549 -20.24 10.99 7.14
C LEU A 549 -21.46 11.78 6.65
N ASP A 550 -21.50 12.13 5.36
CA ASP A 550 -22.62 12.79 4.71
C ASP A 550 -23.67 11.80 4.17
N ASN A 551 -23.61 10.55 4.62
CA ASN A 551 -24.58 9.48 4.39
C ASN A 551 -24.74 9.04 2.91
N ARG A 552 -23.68 9.17 2.08
CA ARG A 552 -23.61 8.50 0.78
C ARG A 552 -23.37 7.02 1.01
N SER A 553 -24.05 6.16 0.25
CA SER A 553 -23.96 4.71 0.38
C SER A 553 -22.92 4.14 -0.57
N ASP A 554 -22.15 3.18 -0.11
CA ASP A 554 -21.18 2.43 -0.93
C ASP A 554 -21.81 1.27 -1.72
N ASN A 555 -23.14 1.07 -1.64
CA ASN A 555 -23.86 -0.02 -2.30
C ASN A 555 -23.29 -1.43 -1.96
N GLU A 556 -22.79 -1.63 -0.75
CA GLU A 556 -22.21 -2.88 -0.27
C GLU A 556 -20.93 -3.33 -1.02
N VAL A 557 -20.13 -2.40 -1.51
CA VAL A 557 -18.85 -2.72 -2.18
C VAL A 557 -17.67 -2.77 -1.21
N SER A 558 -17.79 -2.19 -0.01
CA SER A 558 -16.74 -2.33 1.02
C SER A 558 -16.54 -3.80 1.40
N ARG A 559 -15.28 -4.17 1.60
CA ARG A 559 -14.87 -5.55 1.87
C ARG A 559 -13.93 -5.63 3.05
N GLN A 560 -14.12 -6.71 3.82
CA GLN A 560 -13.22 -7.13 4.89
C GLN A 560 -12.68 -8.51 4.59
N LEU A 561 -11.39 -8.70 4.81
CA LEU A 561 -10.76 -10.01 4.71
C LEU A 561 -10.76 -10.70 6.08
N LYS A 562 -11.18 -11.97 6.08
CA LYS A 562 -11.17 -12.86 7.25
C LYS A 562 -10.38 -14.10 6.95
N LEU A 563 -9.65 -14.61 7.91
CA LEU A 563 -9.04 -15.92 7.77
C LEU A 563 -10.12 -17.01 7.83
N ARG A 564 -10.21 -17.80 6.75
CA ARG A 564 -11.13 -18.93 6.62
C ARG A 564 -10.44 -20.26 6.90
N HIS A 565 -9.23 -20.45 6.33
CA HIS A 565 -8.53 -21.72 6.39
C HIS A 565 -7.02 -21.54 6.34
N MET A 566 -6.30 -22.44 7.02
CA MET A 566 -4.85 -22.61 6.98
C MET A 566 -4.55 -24.07 6.63
N LEU A 567 -3.75 -24.29 5.61
CA LEU A 567 -3.35 -25.61 5.16
C LEU A 567 -1.82 -25.72 5.15
N PRO A 568 -1.21 -26.45 6.09
CA PRO A 568 0.21 -26.76 6.02
C PRO A 568 0.52 -27.62 4.79
N LEU A 569 1.64 -27.33 4.13
CA LEU A 569 2.07 -28.02 2.92
C LEU A 569 3.41 -28.73 3.16
N PHE A 570 3.47 -29.96 2.68
CA PHE A 570 4.60 -30.86 2.83
C PHE A 570 5.11 -31.25 1.44
N LEU A 571 6.40 -31.52 1.32
CA LEU A 571 6.97 -32.14 0.13
C LEU A 571 7.43 -33.56 0.48
N ASP A 572 7.25 -34.48 -0.46
CA ASP A 572 7.69 -35.88 -0.29
C ASP A 572 9.21 -35.95 -0.14
N GLU A 573 9.93 -35.13 -0.90
CA GLU A 573 11.38 -34.97 -0.79
C GLU A 573 11.71 -33.49 -0.55
N LYS A 574 12.48 -33.22 0.52
CA LYS A 574 12.97 -31.87 0.80
C LYS A 574 14.13 -31.53 -0.15
N PRO A 575 14.20 -30.32 -0.66
CA PRO A 575 15.36 -29.87 -1.40
C PRO A 575 16.66 -30.09 -0.63
N ALA A 576 17.69 -30.60 -1.28
CA ALA A 576 18.98 -30.93 -0.64
C ALA A 576 19.69 -29.72 -0.02
N TRP A 577 19.26 -28.51 -0.41
CA TRP A 577 19.83 -27.24 0.06
C TRP A 577 19.06 -26.60 1.24
N ILE A 578 18.03 -27.26 1.76
CA ILE A 578 17.27 -26.83 2.95
C ILE A 578 17.85 -27.43 4.23
#